data_e37f1f7c81274004217229943396810f
#
_entry.id   e37f1f7c81274004217229943396810f
#
_cell.length_a   1.000
_cell.length_b   1.000
_cell.length_c   1.000
_cell.angle_alpha   90.00
_cell.angle_beta   90.00
_cell.angle_gamma   90.00
#
_symmetry.space_group_name_H-M   'P 1'
#
loop_
_entity.id
_entity.type
_entity.pdbx_description
1 polymer ?
#
loop_
_entity_poly.entity_id
_entity_poly.type
_entity_poly.pdbx_seq_one_letter_code
_entity_poly.pdbx_strand_id
1 'polypeptide(L)'
;MYRLALALPALCILAVPLVSQSQSPDPTAPKPSIYAAVPAEAAKAPNPVKSSPESLARAKKWWNLDCAMCHNANGNGKGETGQDMKLTMVDFTDPTTIKDRTDGEIFYIIKNGAQDMPAEGPRIKTQENWDLVNYVRALAKPRPDPAQKP
;
A
#
# COMPACT_ATOMS: atom_id res chain seq x y z
N MET A 1 -13.68 -0.46 85.25
CA MET A 1 -13.04 -1.21 84.14
C MET A 1 -13.89 -0.99 82.93
N TYR A 2 -13.58 0.01 82.09
CA TYR A 2 -14.28 0.28 80.82
C TYR A 2 -13.48 -0.30 79.67
N ARG A 3 -14.05 -1.24 78.97
CA ARG A 3 -13.46 -1.81 77.71
C ARG A 3 -13.92 -0.94 76.52
N LEU A 4 -13.01 -0.21 75.97
CA LEU A 4 -13.24 0.58 74.77
C LEU A 4 -13.14 -0.37 73.55
N ALA A 5 -14.22 -0.61 72.87
CA ALA A 5 -14.26 -1.38 71.63
C ALA A 5 -13.98 -0.41 70.45
N LEU A 6 -12.80 -0.53 69.83
CA LEU A 6 -12.47 0.15 68.57
C LEU A 6 -13.12 -0.56 67.40
N ALA A 7 -14.15 0.06 66.82
CA ALA A 7 -14.73 -0.37 65.55
C ALA A 7 -13.88 0.16 64.40
N LEU A 8 -13.28 -0.73 63.61
CA LEU A 8 -12.59 -0.42 62.35
C LEU A 8 -13.61 -0.31 61.24
N PRO A 9 -13.63 0.78 60.45
CA PRO A 9 -14.50 0.83 59.26
C PRO A 9 -13.87 -0.01 58.16
N ALA A 10 -14.62 -0.99 57.63
CA ALA A 10 -14.28 -1.75 56.45
C ALA A 10 -14.39 -0.86 55.21
N LEU A 11 -13.24 -0.54 54.59
CA LEU A 11 -13.15 0.19 53.33
C LEU A 11 -13.47 -0.79 52.18
N CYS A 12 -14.71 -0.77 51.68
CA CYS A 12 -15.09 -1.48 50.45
C CYS A 12 -14.50 -0.77 49.23
N ILE A 13 -13.41 -1.31 48.70
CA ILE A 13 -12.86 -0.88 47.42
C ILE A 13 -13.74 -1.48 46.30
N LEU A 14 -14.61 -0.66 45.72
CA LEU A 14 -15.35 -1.01 44.52
C LEU A 14 -14.38 -1.04 43.34
N ALA A 15 -13.97 -2.24 42.93
CA ALA A 15 -13.25 -2.46 41.67
C ALA A 15 -14.18 -2.23 40.48
N VAL A 16 -14.06 -1.07 39.81
CA VAL A 16 -14.74 -0.80 38.54
C VAL A 16 -14.01 -1.54 37.44
N PRO A 17 -14.66 -2.49 36.74
CA PRO A 17 -14.01 -3.13 35.59
C PRO A 17 -13.80 -2.10 34.47
N LEU A 18 -12.55 -1.88 34.06
CA LEU A 18 -12.22 -1.16 32.82
C LEU A 18 -12.73 -2.01 31.65
N VAL A 19 -13.91 -1.70 31.16
CA VAL A 19 -14.41 -2.26 29.91
C VAL A 19 -13.61 -1.58 28.78
N SER A 20 -12.60 -2.28 28.25
CA SER A 20 -11.91 -1.89 27.03
C SER A 20 -12.91 -1.92 25.87
N GLN A 21 -13.41 -0.74 25.49
CA GLN A 21 -14.28 -0.61 24.31
C GLN A 21 -13.41 -0.80 23.07
N SER A 22 -13.45 -1.99 22.48
CA SER A 22 -12.98 -2.24 21.11
C SER A 22 -13.88 -1.43 20.18
N GLN A 23 -13.43 -0.25 19.78
CA GLN A 23 -14.13 0.55 18.77
C GLN A 23 -13.99 -0.17 17.43
N SER A 24 -15.13 -0.62 16.88
CA SER A 24 -15.17 -1.07 15.49
C SER A 24 -14.76 0.09 14.57
N PRO A 25 -13.94 -0.15 13.53
CA PRO A 25 -13.55 0.89 12.60
C PRO A 25 -14.77 1.58 12.00
N ASP A 26 -14.78 2.90 12.01
CA ASP A 26 -15.81 3.69 11.35
C ASP A 26 -15.74 3.45 9.82
N PRO A 27 -16.81 2.89 9.20
CA PRO A 27 -16.81 2.60 7.76
C PRO A 27 -16.77 3.86 6.89
N THR A 28 -17.01 5.04 7.48
CA THR A 28 -17.00 6.34 6.77
C THR A 28 -15.68 7.08 6.93
N ALA A 29 -14.76 6.60 7.80
CA ALA A 29 -13.44 7.21 7.95
C ALA A 29 -12.63 7.09 6.65
N PRO A 30 -11.89 8.15 6.26
CA PRO A 30 -10.98 8.08 5.10
C PRO A 30 -9.99 6.93 5.29
N LYS A 31 -9.91 6.03 4.29
CA LYS A 31 -8.89 4.97 4.33
C LYS A 31 -7.50 5.62 4.44
N PRO A 32 -6.64 5.17 5.36
CA PRO A 32 -5.27 5.68 5.44
C PRO A 32 -4.55 5.41 4.11
N SER A 33 -3.55 6.25 3.80
CA SER A 33 -2.71 6.02 2.62
C SER A 33 -2.13 4.60 2.64
N ILE A 34 -2.14 3.90 1.51
CA ILE A 34 -1.54 2.56 1.37
C ILE A 34 -0.07 2.54 1.80
N TYR A 35 0.61 3.68 1.72
CA TYR A 35 2.02 3.83 2.12
C TYR A 35 2.22 4.00 3.63
N ALA A 36 1.16 4.26 4.41
CA ALA A 36 1.27 4.44 5.86
C ALA A 36 1.75 3.17 6.59
N ALA A 37 1.55 2.00 6.00
CA ALA A 37 1.98 0.71 6.55
C ALA A 37 3.38 0.29 6.11
N VAL A 38 4.07 1.08 5.26
CA VAL A 38 5.41 0.73 4.79
C VAL A 38 6.43 0.99 5.88
N PRO A 39 7.21 -0.03 6.32
CA PRO A 39 8.26 0.18 7.30
C PRO A 39 9.32 1.17 6.81
N ALA A 40 9.82 2.04 7.69
CA ALA A 40 10.79 3.06 7.34
C ALA A 40 12.07 2.49 6.70
N GLU A 41 12.51 1.32 7.12
CA GLU A 41 13.68 0.64 6.53
C GLU A 41 13.40 0.12 5.11
N ALA A 42 12.18 -0.39 4.87
CA ALA A 42 11.78 -0.80 3.53
C ALA A 42 11.69 0.40 2.57
N ALA A 43 11.18 1.53 3.05
CA ALA A 43 11.11 2.76 2.27
C ALA A 43 12.48 3.28 1.80
N LYS A 44 13.56 3.01 2.56
CA LYS A 44 14.93 3.42 2.23
C LYS A 44 15.62 2.51 1.22
N ALA A 45 15.06 1.35 0.90
CA ALA A 45 15.69 0.37 0.03
C ALA A 45 15.86 0.94 -1.40
N PRO A 46 17.09 1.04 -1.92
CA PRO A 46 17.30 1.46 -3.29
C PRO A 46 16.91 0.35 -4.25
N ASN A 47 16.47 0.72 -5.46
CA ASN A 47 16.22 -0.27 -6.50
C ASN A 47 17.57 -0.82 -7.04
N PRO A 48 17.88 -2.11 -6.84
CA PRO A 48 19.14 -2.69 -7.33
C PRO A 48 19.10 -2.98 -8.84
N VAL A 49 17.91 -2.90 -9.46
CA VAL A 49 17.72 -3.21 -10.88
C VAL A 49 17.69 -1.91 -11.69
N LYS A 50 18.69 -1.74 -12.55
CA LYS A 50 18.73 -0.60 -13.46
C LYS A 50 17.56 -0.66 -14.45
N SER A 51 16.89 0.47 -14.63
CA SER A 51 15.86 0.60 -15.67
C SER A 51 16.52 0.47 -17.07
N SER A 52 16.06 -0.48 -17.86
CA SER A 52 16.51 -0.75 -19.22
C SER A 52 15.35 -1.25 -20.07
N PRO A 53 15.45 -1.28 -21.40
CA PRO A 53 14.44 -1.87 -22.27
C PRO A 53 14.06 -3.31 -21.86
N GLU A 54 15.05 -4.11 -21.46
CA GLU A 54 14.86 -5.50 -21.04
C GLU A 54 14.12 -5.58 -19.70
N SER A 55 14.48 -4.75 -18.72
CA SER A 55 13.78 -4.63 -17.41
C SER A 55 12.31 -4.26 -17.65
N LEU A 56 12.06 -3.22 -18.45
CA LEU A 56 10.70 -2.78 -18.76
C LEU A 56 9.89 -3.84 -19.55
N ALA A 57 10.54 -4.60 -20.45
CA ALA A 57 9.88 -5.67 -21.18
C ALA A 57 9.48 -6.84 -20.28
N ARG A 58 10.33 -7.22 -19.29
CA ARG A 58 9.97 -8.23 -18.28
C ARG A 58 8.78 -7.76 -17.44
N ALA A 59 8.88 -6.53 -16.91
CA ALA A 59 7.84 -5.94 -16.08
C ALA A 59 6.50 -5.83 -16.83
N LYS A 60 6.53 -5.43 -18.10
CA LYS A 60 5.31 -5.30 -18.92
C LYS A 60 4.53 -6.60 -19.03
N LYS A 61 5.20 -7.76 -19.05
CA LYS A 61 4.52 -9.07 -19.05
C LYS A 61 3.70 -9.26 -17.78
N TRP A 62 4.31 -9.02 -16.61
CA TRP A 62 3.63 -9.11 -15.32
C TRP A 62 2.55 -8.05 -15.18
N TRP A 63 2.81 -6.82 -15.63
CA TRP A 63 1.83 -5.76 -15.63
C TRP A 63 0.55 -6.15 -16.37
N ASN A 64 0.68 -6.66 -17.58
CA ASN A 64 -0.48 -7.05 -18.40
C ASN A 64 -1.20 -8.27 -17.83
N LEU A 65 -0.51 -9.15 -17.11
CA LEU A 65 -1.08 -10.37 -16.55
C LEU A 65 -1.88 -10.09 -15.28
N ASP A 66 -1.35 -9.27 -14.38
CA ASP A 66 -1.87 -9.15 -13.02
C ASP A 66 -2.29 -7.73 -12.63
N CYS A 67 -1.60 -6.70 -13.10
CA CYS A 67 -1.80 -5.33 -12.64
C CYS A 67 -2.84 -4.57 -13.46
N ALA A 68 -2.85 -4.80 -14.79
CA ALA A 68 -3.65 -4.04 -15.74
C ALA A 68 -5.16 -4.19 -15.52
N MET A 69 -5.62 -5.29 -14.95
CA MET A 69 -7.04 -5.49 -14.65
C MET A 69 -7.62 -4.39 -13.74
N CYS A 70 -6.83 -3.90 -12.80
CA CYS A 70 -7.21 -2.81 -11.91
C CYS A 70 -6.60 -1.46 -12.35
N HIS A 71 -5.30 -1.46 -12.71
CA HIS A 71 -4.56 -0.24 -13.03
C HIS A 71 -4.66 0.21 -14.49
N ASN A 72 -5.31 -0.58 -15.36
CA ASN A 72 -5.33 -0.45 -16.82
C ASN A 72 -3.95 -0.68 -17.48
N ALA A 73 -3.96 -1.07 -18.77
CA ALA A 73 -2.75 -1.37 -19.52
C ALA A 73 -1.78 -0.18 -19.65
N ASN A 74 -2.30 1.05 -19.66
CA ASN A 74 -1.52 2.28 -19.70
C ASN A 74 -1.22 2.88 -18.31
N GLY A 75 -1.76 2.31 -17.23
CA GLY A 75 -1.53 2.76 -15.87
C GLY A 75 -2.36 3.95 -15.40
N ASN A 76 -3.41 4.32 -16.12
CA ASN A 76 -4.27 5.47 -15.76
C ASN A 76 -5.31 5.18 -14.66
N GLY A 77 -5.25 4.02 -14.02
CA GLY A 77 -6.16 3.64 -12.95
C GLY A 77 -7.59 3.31 -13.37
N LYS A 78 -7.85 3.16 -14.66
CA LYS A 78 -9.20 2.87 -15.19
C LYS A 78 -9.34 1.44 -15.70
N GLY A 79 -8.74 0.46 -15.00
CA GLY A 79 -8.91 -0.96 -15.29
C GLY A 79 -10.32 -1.42 -14.93
N GLU A 80 -10.86 -2.34 -15.73
CA GLU A 80 -12.24 -2.81 -15.62
C GLU A 80 -12.55 -3.36 -14.21
N THR A 81 -11.74 -4.27 -13.70
CA THR A 81 -11.92 -4.83 -12.36
C THR A 81 -11.89 -3.76 -11.28
N GLY A 82 -10.98 -2.77 -11.39
CA GLY A 82 -10.91 -1.67 -10.43
C GLY A 82 -12.19 -0.83 -10.43
N GLN A 83 -12.78 -0.60 -11.60
CA GLN A 83 -14.04 0.13 -11.74
C GLN A 83 -15.25 -0.67 -11.21
N ASP A 84 -15.33 -1.95 -11.53
CA ASP A 84 -16.41 -2.85 -11.06
C ASP A 84 -16.40 -2.97 -9.54
N MET A 85 -15.25 -3.03 -8.95
CA MET A 85 -15.07 -3.05 -7.48
C MET A 85 -15.15 -1.66 -6.84
N LYS A 86 -15.36 -0.59 -7.62
CA LYS A 86 -15.42 0.81 -7.17
C LYS A 86 -14.19 1.24 -6.38
N LEU A 87 -13.02 0.77 -6.78
CA LEU A 87 -11.75 1.12 -6.14
C LEU A 87 -11.29 2.52 -6.57
N THR A 88 -10.70 3.25 -5.61
CA THR A 88 -10.00 4.50 -5.91
C THR A 88 -8.58 4.17 -6.35
N MET A 89 -8.35 4.19 -7.66
CA MET A 89 -7.07 3.82 -8.24
C MET A 89 -6.18 5.03 -8.50
N VAL A 90 -4.87 4.83 -8.37
CA VAL A 90 -3.86 5.84 -8.71
C VAL A 90 -3.70 5.92 -10.23
N ASP A 91 -3.63 7.13 -10.78
CA ASP A 91 -3.21 7.37 -12.17
C ASP A 91 -1.68 7.50 -12.21
N PHE A 92 -1.00 6.43 -12.65
CA PHE A 92 0.46 6.41 -12.79
C PHE A 92 0.96 7.17 -14.02
N THR A 93 0.07 7.61 -14.92
CA THR A 93 0.45 8.46 -16.06
C THR A 93 0.66 9.92 -15.64
N ASP A 94 0.08 10.32 -14.50
CA ASP A 94 0.35 11.61 -13.88
C ASP A 94 1.65 11.54 -13.05
N PRO A 95 2.70 12.28 -13.45
CA PRO A 95 3.98 12.23 -12.74
C PRO A 95 3.91 12.75 -11.30
N THR A 96 2.86 13.47 -10.91
CA THR A 96 2.73 14.02 -9.56
C THR A 96 2.31 12.98 -8.54
N THR A 97 1.66 11.89 -8.96
CA THR A 97 1.04 10.90 -8.05
C THR A 97 2.04 10.07 -7.27
N ILE A 98 3.22 9.80 -7.85
CA ILE A 98 4.27 8.98 -7.24
C ILE A 98 5.63 9.69 -7.11
N LYS A 99 5.70 11.00 -7.39
CA LYS A 99 6.96 11.77 -7.38
C LYS A 99 7.67 11.73 -6.02
N ASP A 100 6.89 11.76 -4.94
CA ASP A 100 7.38 11.79 -3.55
C ASP A 100 7.47 10.37 -2.94
N ARG A 101 7.22 9.32 -3.73
CA ARG A 101 7.34 7.94 -3.29
C ARG A 101 8.70 7.38 -3.61
N THR A 102 9.32 6.69 -2.65
CA THR A 102 10.59 6.02 -2.89
C THR A 102 10.38 4.71 -3.66
N ASP A 103 11.43 4.21 -4.29
CA ASP A 103 11.38 2.91 -4.96
C ASP A 103 11.12 1.77 -3.97
N GLY A 104 11.67 1.89 -2.75
CA GLY A 104 11.43 0.95 -1.67
C GLY A 104 9.97 0.91 -1.21
N GLU A 105 9.28 2.06 -1.14
CA GLU A 105 7.86 2.12 -0.84
C GLU A 105 7.03 1.40 -1.92
N ILE A 106 7.30 1.70 -3.19
CA ILE A 106 6.59 1.07 -4.32
C ILE A 106 6.84 -0.44 -4.33
N PHE A 107 8.10 -0.85 -4.17
CA PHE A 107 8.48 -2.26 -4.08
C PHE A 107 7.75 -2.98 -2.95
N TYR A 108 7.70 -2.37 -1.76
CA TYR A 108 7.05 -2.97 -0.59
C TYR A 108 5.57 -3.21 -0.84
N ILE A 109 4.86 -2.23 -1.42
CA ILE A 109 3.44 -2.34 -1.76
C ILE A 109 3.20 -3.45 -2.80
N ILE A 110 3.98 -3.50 -3.87
CA ILE A 110 3.83 -4.55 -4.88
C ILE A 110 4.08 -5.93 -4.26
N LYS A 111 5.14 -6.06 -3.45
CA LYS A 111 5.54 -7.35 -2.86
C LYS A 111 4.54 -7.86 -1.84
N ASN A 112 4.04 -7.00 -0.96
CA ASN A 112 3.25 -7.40 0.21
C ASN A 112 1.76 -7.15 0.06
N GLY A 113 1.36 -6.43 -0.98
CA GLY A 113 0.00 -5.93 -1.11
C GLY A 113 -0.31 -4.77 -0.15
N ALA A 114 -1.44 -4.13 -0.33
CA ALA A 114 -1.94 -3.12 0.61
C ALA A 114 -3.44 -2.90 0.37
N GLN A 115 -4.24 -2.90 1.44
CA GLN A 115 -5.70 -2.74 1.34
C GLN A 115 -6.32 -3.74 0.35
N ASP A 116 -6.89 -3.24 -0.75
CA ASP A 116 -7.54 -4.06 -1.77
C ASP A 116 -6.55 -4.59 -2.84
N MET A 117 -5.28 -4.15 -2.80
CA MET A 117 -4.23 -4.61 -3.72
C MET A 117 -3.62 -5.92 -3.22
N PRO A 118 -3.66 -7.01 -3.99
CA PRO A 118 -3.05 -8.28 -3.63
C PRO A 118 -1.53 -8.20 -3.58
N ALA A 119 -0.91 -9.15 -2.85
CA ALA A 119 0.54 -9.29 -2.78
C ALA A 119 1.07 -10.09 -3.99
N GLU A 120 2.08 -9.55 -4.67
CA GLU A 120 2.72 -10.23 -5.80
C GLU A 120 4.00 -11.00 -5.39
N GLY A 121 4.59 -10.69 -4.23
CA GLY A 121 5.84 -11.30 -3.77
C GLY A 121 5.88 -12.83 -3.77
N PRO A 122 4.81 -13.57 -3.43
CA PRO A 122 4.78 -15.03 -3.51
C PRO A 122 4.78 -15.59 -4.93
N ARG A 123 4.41 -14.78 -5.93
CA ARG A 123 4.14 -15.21 -7.31
C ARG A 123 5.28 -14.88 -8.28
N ILE A 124 6.05 -13.83 -8.00
CA ILE A 124 7.10 -13.32 -8.87
C ILE A 124 8.44 -13.25 -8.14
N LYS A 125 9.54 -13.30 -8.89
CA LYS A 125 10.89 -13.19 -8.34
C LYS A 125 11.15 -11.76 -7.84
N THR A 126 12.03 -11.63 -6.86
CA THR A 126 12.43 -10.32 -6.31
C THR A 126 12.92 -9.35 -7.39
N GLN A 127 13.68 -9.83 -8.37
CA GLN A 127 14.13 -9.00 -9.49
C GLN A 127 12.96 -8.49 -10.33
N GLU A 128 11.98 -9.33 -10.65
CA GLU A 128 10.81 -8.96 -11.45
C GLU A 128 9.93 -7.94 -10.72
N ASN A 129 9.89 -8.05 -9.40
CA ASN A 129 9.23 -7.07 -8.55
C ASN A 129 9.92 -5.68 -8.65
N TRP A 130 11.26 -5.64 -8.65
CA TRP A 130 12.00 -4.42 -8.90
C TRP A 130 11.87 -3.91 -10.35
N ASP A 131 11.76 -4.81 -11.32
CA ASP A 131 11.43 -4.45 -12.70
C ASP A 131 10.07 -3.74 -12.77
N LEU A 132 9.07 -4.18 -11.99
CA LEU A 132 7.76 -3.52 -11.89
C LEU A 132 7.85 -2.11 -11.31
N VAL A 133 8.74 -1.87 -10.33
CA VAL A 133 9.02 -0.50 -9.84
C VAL A 133 9.51 0.39 -10.98
N ASN A 134 10.47 -0.09 -11.78
CA ASN A 134 10.96 0.62 -12.96
C ASN A 134 9.83 0.91 -13.97
N TYR A 135 8.91 -0.05 -14.16
CA TYR A 135 7.80 0.09 -15.08
C TYR A 135 6.80 1.14 -14.61
N VAL A 136 6.40 1.12 -13.33
CA VAL A 136 5.53 2.13 -12.71
C VAL A 136 6.13 3.53 -12.88
N ARG A 137 7.44 3.70 -12.64
CA ARG A 137 8.14 4.96 -12.89
C ARG A 137 8.12 5.39 -14.36
N ALA A 138 8.18 4.42 -15.27
CA ALA A 138 8.18 4.69 -16.71
C ALA A 138 6.80 5.09 -17.25
N LEU A 139 5.70 4.71 -16.57
CA LEU A 139 4.33 5.09 -16.96
C LEU A 139 4.12 6.61 -16.86
N ALA A 140 4.75 7.28 -15.89
CA ALA A 140 4.67 8.73 -15.70
C ALA A 140 5.50 9.54 -16.72
N LYS A 141 6.33 8.88 -17.54
CA LYS A 141 7.11 9.56 -18.58
C LYS A 141 6.24 9.76 -19.82
N PRO A 142 6.33 10.92 -20.49
CA PRO A 142 5.71 11.09 -21.80
C PRO A 142 6.18 9.97 -22.73
N ARG A 143 5.28 9.14 -23.20
CA ARG A 143 5.57 8.17 -24.26
C ARG A 143 5.64 8.93 -25.57
N PRO A 144 6.66 8.69 -26.41
CA PRO A 144 6.63 9.20 -27.77
C PRO A 144 5.30 8.77 -28.42
N ASP A 145 4.55 9.72 -28.92
CA ASP A 145 3.33 9.45 -29.67
C ASP A 145 3.72 8.57 -30.88
N PRO A 146 3.13 7.35 -31.01
CA PRO A 146 3.41 6.50 -32.19
C PRO A 146 3.04 7.18 -33.50
N ALA A 147 2.24 8.24 -33.51
CA ALA A 147 1.92 9.07 -34.67
C ALA A 147 3.00 10.11 -35.00
N GLN A 148 3.96 10.36 -34.09
CA GLN A 148 5.08 11.31 -34.30
C GLN A 148 6.37 10.58 -34.68
N LYS A 149 6.29 9.65 -35.65
CA LYS A 149 7.47 9.13 -36.30
C LYS A 149 8.01 10.20 -37.26
N PRO A 150 9.33 10.56 -37.19
CA PRO A 150 9.93 11.51 -38.10
C PRO A 150 9.88 11.05 -39.54
#